data_f767e01162bcc0d0e1bce73bfb93c60a
#
_entry.id   f767e01162bcc0d0e1bce73bfb93c60a
#
_cell.length_a   1.000
_cell.length_b   1.000
_cell.length_c   1.000
_cell.angle_alpha   90.00
_cell.angle_beta   90.00
_cell.angle_gamma   90.00
#
_symmetry.space_group_name_H-M   'P 1'
#
loop_
_entity.id
_entity.type
_entity.pdbx_description
1 polymer ?
#
loop_
_entity_poly.entity_id
_entity_poly.type
_entity_poly.pdbx_seq_one_letter_code
_entity_poly.pdbx_strand_id
1 'polypeptide(L)'
;MPSDLKHLPVLVDEVISYLKPQSNKIYFDGTFGQGGYSKKILSLNSKVIAIDRDSLSKNCARELKLKYPKRFFFKIEKFSNIKNILEQFNINKINGITLDLGLSSPQIDNSSRGFSFNTDGPLDMRMDNKRKEITAKEIINEFSESQLSEIFYYYG
;
A
#
# COMPACT_ATOMS: atom_id res chain seq x y z
N MET A 1 26.93 9.06 -0.90
CA MET A 1 25.98 10.07 -0.42
C MET A 1 24.60 9.46 -0.45
N PRO A 2 23.90 9.28 0.67
CA PRO A 2 22.53 8.79 0.62
C PRO A 2 21.65 9.91 0.08
N SER A 3 21.01 9.70 -1.05
CA SER A 3 20.01 10.59 -1.58
C SER A 3 18.78 10.49 -0.70
N ASP A 4 18.62 11.38 0.26
CA ASP A 4 17.36 11.66 0.97
C ASP A 4 16.35 12.33 0.01
N LEU A 5 16.11 11.72 -1.11
CA LEU A 5 14.91 11.99 -1.89
C LEU A 5 13.75 11.37 -1.11
N LYS A 6 13.23 12.12 -0.12
CA LYS A 6 11.97 11.81 0.53
C LYS A 6 10.93 11.65 -0.58
N HIS A 7 10.54 10.41 -0.83
CA HIS A 7 9.47 10.12 -1.77
C HIS A 7 8.20 10.82 -1.30
N LEU A 8 7.85 11.90 -1.99
CA LEU A 8 6.59 12.59 -1.76
C LEU A 8 5.48 11.78 -2.43
N PRO A 9 4.41 11.45 -1.71
CA PRO A 9 3.26 10.79 -2.31
C PRO A 9 2.67 11.67 -3.43
N VAL A 10 2.11 11.03 -4.44
CA VAL A 10 1.43 11.72 -5.54
C VAL A 10 0.25 12.53 -4.98
N LEU A 11 0.15 13.81 -5.37
CA LEU A 11 -0.96 14.71 -5.02
C LEU A 11 -1.32 14.74 -3.52
N VAL A 12 -0.32 14.61 -2.62
CA VAL A 12 -0.60 14.50 -1.18
C VAL A 12 -1.33 15.72 -0.62
N ASP A 13 -0.98 16.91 -1.05
CA ASP A 13 -1.60 18.15 -0.55
C ASP A 13 -3.03 18.29 -1.06
N GLU A 14 -3.30 17.91 -2.29
CA GLU A 14 -4.65 17.86 -2.87
C GLU A 14 -5.52 16.84 -2.15
N VAL A 15 -5.02 15.62 -1.94
CA VAL A 15 -5.73 14.58 -1.19
C VAL A 15 -6.08 15.08 0.21
N ILE A 16 -5.14 15.71 0.92
CA ILE A 16 -5.39 16.27 2.25
C ILE A 16 -6.39 17.42 2.22
N SER A 17 -6.37 18.26 1.18
CA SER A 17 -7.31 19.36 1.03
C SER A 17 -8.75 18.89 0.85
N TYR A 18 -8.97 17.76 0.14
CA TYR A 18 -10.28 17.13 -0.02
C TYR A 18 -10.68 16.30 1.20
N LEU A 19 -9.75 15.52 1.76
CA LEU A 19 -10.02 14.66 2.91
C LEU A 19 -10.31 15.46 4.18
N LYS A 20 -9.73 16.66 4.33
CA LYS A 20 -9.87 17.60 5.46
C LYS A 20 -9.75 16.91 6.81
N PRO A 21 -8.59 16.30 7.12
CA PRO A 21 -8.44 15.55 8.36
C PRO A 21 -8.67 16.43 9.59
N GLN A 22 -9.50 15.93 10.52
CA GLN A 22 -9.86 16.63 11.76
C GLN A 22 -9.24 15.94 12.97
N SER A 23 -8.90 16.73 13.98
CA SER A 23 -8.37 16.23 15.25
C SER A 23 -9.28 15.15 15.86
N ASN A 24 -8.66 14.07 16.37
CA ASN A 24 -9.31 12.92 17.00
C ASN A 24 -10.23 12.08 16.09
N LYS A 25 -10.37 12.41 14.82
CA LYS A 25 -11.11 11.60 13.86
C LYS A 25 -10.24 10.47 13.30
N ILE A 26 -10.89 9.43 12.76
CA ILE A 26 -10.27 8.19 12.30
C ILE A 26 -10.28 8.14 10.78
N TYR A 27 -9.11 7.92 10.19
CA TYR A 27 -8.92 7.76 8.77
C TYR A 27 -8.29 6.40 8.46
N PHE A 28 -8.60 5.88 7.27
CA PHE A 28 -8.07 4.61 6.81
C PHE A 28 -7.15 4.86 5.61
N ASP A 29 -5.93 4.34 5.67
CA ASP A 29 -4.96 4.35 4.58
C ASP A 29 -4.79 2.92 4.07
N GLY A 30 -5.41 2.61 2.92
CA GLY A 30 -5.47 1.24 2.39
C GLY A 30 -4.29 0.85 1.51
N THR A 31 -3.37 1.79 1.27
CA THR A 31 -2.17 1.63 0.44
C THR A 31 -1.00 2.36 1.09
N PHE A 32 -0.62 1.92 2.28
CA PHE A 32 0.31 2.65 3.15
C PHE A 32 1.68 2.94 2.49
N GLY A 33 2.27 1.97 1.78
CA GLY A 33 3.58 2.11 1.14
C GLY A 33 4.66 2.59 2.11
N GLN A 34 5.16 3.80 1.89
CA GLN A 34 6.13 4.48 2.77
C GLN A 34 5.46 5.42 3.79
N GLY A 35 4.14 5.44 3.85
CA GLY A 35 3.34 6.15 4.85
C GLY A 35 3.20 7.65 4.62
N GLY A 36 3.30 8.12 3.40
CA GLY A 36 3.22 9.54 3.09
C GLY A 36 1.89 10.18 3.50
N TYR A 37 0.76 9.61 3.06
CA TYR A 37 -0.58 10.08 3.46
C TYR A 37 -0.80 9.93 4.96
N SER A 38 -0.47 8.76 5.52
CA SER A 38 -0.58 8.51 6.96
C SER A 38 0.19 9.52 7.81
N LYS A 39 1.43 9.87 7.41
CA LYS A 39 2.24 10.90 8.09
C LYS A 39 1.54 12.26 8.09
N LYS A 40 1.01 12.67 6.95
CA LYS A 40 0.33 13.97 6.81
C LYS A 40 -0.97 14.01 7.62
N ILE A 41 -1.79 12.96 7.57
CA ILE A 41 -3.04 12.85 8.34
C ILE A 41 -2.75 12.88 9.85
N LEU A 42 -1.74 12.13 10.32
CA LEU A 42 -1.34 12.10 11.73
C LEU A 42 -0.80 13.44 12.24
N SER A 43 -0.13 14.22 11.38
CA SER A 43 0.37 15.56 11.73
C SER A 43 -0.77 16.55 12.07
N LEU A 44 -1.98 16.30 11.57
CA LEU A 44 -3.20 17.08 11.86
C LEU A 44 -3.97 16.55 13.08
N ASN A 45 -3.28 15.83 13.97
CA ASN A 45 -3.82 15.29 15.22
C ASN A 45 -4.97 14.28 15.05
N SER A 46 -5.05 13.64 13.90
CA SER A 46 -6.00 12.57 13.59
C SER A 46 -5.49 11.20 14.04
N LYS A 47 -6.32 10.15 13.94
CA LYS A 47 -5.95 8.74 14.08
C LYS A 47 -5.94 8.09 12.73
N VAL A 48 -5.01 7.15 12.49
CA VAL A 48 -4.90 6.41 11.23
C VAL A 48 -4.85 4.91 11.50
N ILE A 49 -5.67 4.18 10.77
CA ILE A 49 -5.53 2.75 10.56
C ILE A 49 -4.97 2.60 9.15
N ALA A 50 -3.77 2.07 9.05
CA ALA A 50 -3.11 1.86 7.77
C ALA A 50 -2.90 0.38 7.51
N ILE A 51 -2.99 0.02 6.24
CA ILE A 51 -2.66 -1.32 5.78
C ILE A 51 -1.84 -1.27 4.51
N ASP A 52 -1.13 -2.34 4.28
CA ASP A 52 -0.49 -2.60 2.99
C ASP A 52 -0.44 -4.10 2.77
N ARG A 53 -0.52 -4.54 1.53
CA ARG A 53 -0.32 -5.96 1.20
C ARG A 53 1.16 -6.32 1.09
N ASP A 54 2.04 -5.33 0.80
CA ASP A 54 3.48 -5.52 0.68
C ASP A 54 4.17 -5.44 2.05
N SER A 55 4.88 -6.49 2.39
CA SER A 55 5.62 -6.58 3.65
C SER A 55 6.81 -5.59 3.76
N LEU A 56 7.26 -4.99 2.66
CA LEU A 56 8.30 -3.95 2.67
C LEU A 56 7.87 -2.71 3.47
N SER A 57 6.58 -2.43 3.53
CA SER A 57 6.00 -1.30 4.27
C SER A 57 6.19 -1.37 5.79
N LYS A 58 6.52 -2.56 6.35
CA LYS A 58 6.67 -2.78 7.81
C LYS A 58 7.67 -1.87 8.49
N ASN A 59 8.79 -1.56 7.84
CA ASN A 59 9.82 -0.73 8.46
C ASN A 59 9.34 0.71 8.66
N CYS A 60 8.76 1.31 7.63
CA CYS A 60 8.15 2.65 7.72
C CYS A 60 6.99 2.69 8.72
N ALA A 61 6.19 1.62 8.78
CA ALA A 61 5.10 1.52 9.74
C ALA A 61 5.61 1.43 11.19
N ARG A 62 6.73 0.72 11.44
CA ARG A 62 7.34 0.64 12.77
C ARG A 62 7.79 2.03 13.25
N GLU A 63 8.48 2.79 12.42
CA GLU A 63 8.90 4.15 12.74
C GLU A 63 7.72 5.04 13.07
N LEU A 64 6.67 4.97 12.26
CA LEU A 64 5.47 5.77 12.47
C LEU A 64 4.71 5.37 13.73
N LYS A 65 4.70 4.07 14.07
CA LYS A 65 4.13 3.56 15.31
C LYS A 65 4.86 4.06 16.55
N LEU A 66 6.19 4.15 16.51
CA LEU A 66 6.98 4.72 17.60
C LEU A 66 6.65 6.20 17.81
N LYS A 67 6.49 6.96 16.73
CA LYS A 67 6.15 8.39 16.78
C LYS A 67 4.70 8.66 17.23
N TYR A 68 3.76 7.77 16.88
CA TYR A 68 2.33 7.95 17.16
C TYR A 68 1.70 6.69 17.80
N PRO A 69 2.19 6.24 18.98
CA PRO A 69 1.85 4.92 19.54
C PRO A 69 0.36 4.70 19.81
N LYS A 70 -0.40 5.78 20.11
CA LYS A 70 -1.85 5.73 20.43
C LYS A 70 -2.75 6.12 19.25
N ARG A 71 -2.17 6.63 18.16
CA ARG A 71 -2.93 7.20 17.05
C ARG A 71 -2.68 6.52 15.70
N PHE A 72 -1.65 5.66 15.61
CA PHE A 72 -1.31 4.91 14.41
C PHE A 72 -1.40 3.41 14.65
N PHE A 73 -2.12 2.73 13.77
CA PHE A 73 -2.28 1.28 13.74
C PHE A 73 -1.94 0.79 12.34
N PHE A 74 -1.22 -0.32 12.25
CA PHE A 74 -0.78 -0.86 10.96
C PHE A 74 -0.92 -2.37 10.92
N LYS A 75 -1.32 -2.91 9.76
CA LYS A 75 -1.41 -4.35 9.50
C LYS A 75 -1.03 -4.67 8.06
N ILE A 76 -0.35 -5.81 7.84
CA ILE A 76 -0.18 -6.35 6.49
C ILE A 76 -1.46 -7.07 6.09
N GLU A 77 -2.20 -6.46 5.17
CA GLU A 77 -3.48 -6.97 4.70
C GLU A 77 -3.89 -6.31 3.38
N LYS A 78 -4.80 -6.97 2.63
CA LYS A 78 -5.43 -6.41 1.43
C LYS A 78 -6.53 -5.42 1.84
N PHE A 79 -6.67 -4.29 1.13
CA PHE A 79 -7.70 -3.29 1.44
C PHE A 79 -9.13 -3.82 1.21
N SER A 80 -9.32 -4.88 0.40
CA SER A 80 -10.59 -5.58 0.28
C SER A 80 -11.11 -6.13 1.61
N ASN A 81 -10.24 -6.34 2.62
CA ASN A 81 -10.58 -6.80 3.96
C ASN A 81 -10.88 -5.68 4.96
N ILE A 82 -11.09 -4.45 4.49
CA ILE A 82 -11.31 -3.27 5.36
C ILE A 82 -12.38 -3.51 6.44
N LYS A 83 -13.49 -4.15 6.10
CA LYS A 83 -14.56 -4.44 7.04
C LYS A 83 -14.07 -5.26 8.24
N ASN A 84 -13.42 -6.39 7.97
CA ASN A 84 -12.87 -7.26 9.02
C ASN A 84 -11.80 -6.55 9.86
N ILE A 85 -11.01 -5.67 9.24
CA ILE A 85 -9.98 -4.89 9.94
C ILE A 85 -10.62 -3.90 10.91
N LEU A 86 -11.63 -3.16 10.48
CA LEU A 86 -12.33 -2.20 11.33
C LEU A 86 -13.05 -2.89 12.48
N GLU A 87 -13.65 -4.05 12.25
CA GLU A 87 -14.27 -4.88 13.30
C GLU A 87 -13.25 -5.31 14.36
N GLN A 88 -12.03 -5.73 13.97
CA GLN A 88 -10.95 -6.09 14.91
C GLN A 88 -10.52 -4.94 15.82
N PHE A 89 -10.68 -3.70 15.37
CA PHE A 89 -10.39 -2.50 16.16
C PHE A 89 -11.63 -1.95 16.87
N ASN A 90 -12.78 -2.63 16.81
CA ASN A 90 -14.08 -2.15 17.32
C ASN A 90 -14.45 -0.77 16.76
N ILE A 91 -14.21 -0.55 15.46
CA ILE A 91 -14.49 0.72 14.78
C ILE A 91 -15.65 0.52 13.82
N ASN A 92 -16.75 1.19 14.09
CA ASN A 92 -17.97 1.13 13.28
C ASN A 92 -18.02 2.23 12.22
N LYS A 93 -17.22 3.29 12.36
CA LYS A 93 -17.24 4.45 11.46
C LYS A 93 -15.87 5.07 11.34
N ILE A 94 -15.46 5.37 10.10
CA ILE A 94 -14.29 6.15 9.76
C ILE A 94 -14.70 7.46 9.07
N ASN A 95 -13.82 8.44 9.10
CA ASN A 95 -14.09 9.78 8.58
C ASN A 95 -13.60 10.00 7.15
N GLY A 96 -12.75 9.10 6.65
CA GLY A 96 -12.27 9.11 5.29
C GLY A 96 -11.31 7.96 5.00
N ILE A 97 -11.10 7.71 3.71
CA ILE A 97 -10.22 6.66 3.19
C ILE A 97 -9.29 7.28 2.16
N THR A 98 -8.03 6.86 2.17
CA THR A 98 -7.08 7.08 1.08
C THR A 98 -6.70 5.76 0.42
N LEU A 99 -6.75 5.73 -0.91
CA LEU A 99 -6.29 4.64 -1.75
C LEU A 99 -5.45 5.22 -2.88
N ASP A 100 -4.17 4.92 -2.89
CA ASP A 100 -3.23 5.25 -3.98
C ASP A 100 -2.89 3.95 -4.70
N LEU A 101 -3.68 3.65 -5.75
CA LEU A 101 -3.60 2.37 -6.45
C LEU A 101 -2.48 2.41 -7.48
N GLY A 102 -1.53 1.50 -7.36
CA GLY A 102 -0.39 1.40 -8.26
C GLY A 102 0.80 0.68 -7.60
N LEU A 103 1.97 0.88 -8.18
CA LEU A 103 3.24 0.36 -7.68
C LEU A 103 3.97 1.42 -6.87
N SER A 104 4.62 1.00 -5.80
CA SER A 104 5.52 1.87 -5.04
C SER A 104 6.92 1.88 -5.67
N SER A 105 7.66 2.99 -5.50
CA SER A 105 9.03 3.09 -5.98
C SER A 105 9.93 1.94 -5.51
N PRO A 106 9.91 1.51 -4.24
CA PRO A 106 10.70 0.34 -3.81
C PRO A 106 10.35 -0.96 -4.55
N GLN A 107 9.15 -1.11 -5.07
CA GLN A 107 8.78 -2.27 -5.89
C GLN A 107 9.38 -2.19 -7.30
N ILE A 108 9.41 -0.98 -7.89
CA ILE A 108 9.97 -0.75 -9.24
C ILE A 108 11.50 -0.79 -9.19
N ASP A 109 12.11 -0.17 -8.19
CA ASP A 109 13.57 -0.04 -8.05
C ASP A 109 14.25 -1.37 -7.73
N ASN A 110 13.53 -2.31 -7.13
CA ASN A 110 14.06 -3.63 -6.81
C ASN A 110 13.83 -4.61 -7.96
N SER A 111 14.86 -4.87 -8.77
CA SER A 111 14.81 -5.78 -9.93
C SER A 111 14.29 -7.18 -9.58
N SER A 112 14.56 -7.67 -8.35
CA SER A 112 14.08 -9.00 -7.92
C SER A 112 12.54 -9.11 -7.79
N ARG A 113 11.82 -7.98 -7.88
CA ARG A 113 10.36 -7.93 -7.84
C ARG A 113 9.72 -8.11 -9.22
N GLY A 114 10.46 -7.90 -10.29
CA GLY A 114 10.00 -8.10 -11.67
C GLY A 114 9.01 -7.06 -12.20
N PHE A 115 8.97 -5.85 -11.61
CA PHE A 115 8.08 -4.78 -12.05
C PHE A 115 8.72 -3.76 -12.99
N SER A 116 10.06 -3.78 -13.12
CA SER A 116 10.79 -2.79 -13.91
C SER A 116 11.04 -3.28 -15.33
N PHE A 117 10.84 -2.41 -16.32
CA PHE A 117 11.30 -2.61 -17.70
C PHE A 117 12.76 -2.19 -17.91
N ASN A 118 13.34 -1.44 -16.98
CA ASN A 118 14.68 -0.86 -17.10
C ASN A 118 15.78 -1.77 -16.57
N THR A 119 15.42 -2.77 -15.76
CA THR A 119 16.36 -3.67 -15.11
C THR A 119 15.92 -5.12 -15.30
N ASP A 120 16.89 -5.99 -15.57
CA ASP A 120 16.64 -7.42 -15.70
C ASP A 120 16.31 -8.06 -14.33
N GLY A 121 15.39 -9.02 -14.32
CA GLY A 121 14.93 -9.65 -13.08
C GLY A 121 13.95 -10.81 -13.33
N PRO A 122 13.59 -11.58 -12.28
CA PRO A 122 12.62 -12.64 -12.39
C PRO A 122 11.23 -12.09 -12.71
N LEU A 123 10.45 -12.79 -13.51
CA LEU A 123 9.06 -12.44 -13.81
C LEU A 123 8.15 -12.86 -12.63
N ASP A 124 8.34 -12.22 -11.48
CA ASP A 124 7.58 -12.47 -10.24
C ASP A 124 6.28 -11.67 -10.22
N MET A 125 6.36 -10.33 -10.17
CA MET A 125 5.27 -9.35 -10.18
C MET A 125 4.23 -9.52 -9.05
N ARG A 126 4.52 -10.29 -8.00
CA ARG A 126 3.64 -10.39 -6.84
C ARG A 126 3.80 -9.15 -5.95
N MET A 127 2.69 -8.57 -5.56
CA MET A 127 2.69 -7.44 -4.62
C MET A 127 3.22 -7.82 -3.23
N ASP A 128 3.01 -9.06 -2.77
CA ASP A 128 3.66 -9.65 -1.60
C ASP A 128 4.36 -10.96 -1.99
N ASN A 129 5.67 -10.90 -2.23
CA ASN A 129 6.46 -12.06 -2.63
C ASN A 129 6.74 -13.05 -1.48
N LYS A 130 6.30 -12.77 -0.26
CA LYS A 130 6.39 -13.68 0.89
C LYS A 130 5.17 -14.60 1.01
N ARG A 131 4.07 -14.28 0.34
CA ARG A 131 2.90 -15.15 0.26
C ARG A 131 3.07 -16.16 -0.87
N LYS A 132 2.49 -17.35 -0.70
CA LYS A 132 2.40 -18.37 -1.76
C LYS A 132 1.29 -17.99 -2.75
N GLU A 133 1.46 -16.86 -3.43
CA GLU A 133 0.61 -16.45 -4.55
C GLU A 133 1.33 -16.83 -5.85
N ILE A 134 0.58 -17.04 -6.92
CA ILE A 134 1.10 -17.37 -8.25
C ILE A 134 1.92 -16.19 -8.81
N THR A 135 3.04 -16.47 -9.44
CA THR A 135 3.89 -15.49 -10.12
C THR A 135 3.41 -15.21 -11.54
N ALA A 136 3.82 -14.07 -12.10
CA ALA A 136 3.55 -13.79 -13.51
C ALA A 136 4.20 -14.82 -14.43
N LYS A 137 5.36 -15.37 -14.06
CA LYS A 137 6.01 -16.47 -14.80
C LYS A 137 5.13 -17.71 -14.90
N GLU A 138 4.54 -18.13 -13.76
CA GLU A 138 3.65 -19.29 -13.72
C GLU A 138 2.38 -19.03 -14.54
N ILE A 139 1.79 -17.84 -14.43
CA ILE A 139 0.61 -17.46 -15.24
C ILE A 139 0.91 -17.62 -16.73
N ILE A 140 2.00 -17.02 -17.22
CA ILE A 140 2.32 -17.02 -18.66
C ILE A 140 2.66 -18.42 -19.18
N ASN A 141 3.30 -19.27 -18.37
CA ASN A 141 3.75 -20.58 -18.83
C ASN A 141 2.73 -21.71 -18.61
N GLU A 142 1.78 -21.56 -17.69
CA GLU A 142 0.90 -22.65 -17.28
C GLU A 142 -0.57 -22.41 -17.65
N PHE A 143 -0.98 -21.15 -17.88
CA PHE A 143 -2.36 -20.84 -18.23
C PHE A 143 -2.65 -21.12 -19.72
N SER A 144 -3.87 -21.55 -20.01
CA SER A 144 -4.33 -21.74 -21.39
C SER A 144 -4.46 -20.41 -22.13
N GLU A 145 -4.46 -20.46 -23.47
CA GLU A 145 -4.68 -19.29 -24.33
C GLU A 145 -5.96 -18.52 -23.94
N SER A 146 -7.04 -19.23 -23.68
CA SER A 146 -8.32 -18.63 -23.26
C SER A 146 -8.17 -17.85 -21.94
N GLN A 147 -7.52 -18.43 -20.94
CA GLN A 147 -7.29 -17.77 -19.65
C GLN A 147 -6.39 -16.54 -19.78
N LEU A 148 -5.34 -16.63 -20.60
CA LEU A 148 -4.46 -15.47 -20.86
C LEU A 148 -5.21 -14.37 -21.60
N SER A 149 -6.03 -14.74 -22.60
CA SER A 149 -6.88 -13.79 -23.33
C SER A 149 -7.84 -13.06 -22.42
N GLU A 150 -8.49 -13.75 -21.47
CA GLU A 150 -9.36 -13.11 -20.46
C GLU A 150 -8.60 -12.13 -19.57
N ILE A 151 -7.40 -12.50 -19.10
CA ILE A 151 -6.57 -11.61 -18.29
C ILE A 151 -6.23 -10.34 -19.05
N PHE A 152 -5.79 -10.46 -20.30
CA PHE A 152 -5.46 -9.28 -21.12
C PHE A 152 -6.68 -8.45 -21.49
N TYR A 153 -7.84 -9.08 -21.65
CA TYR A 153 -9.07 -8.35 -21.93
C TYR A 153 -9.57 -7.53 -20.74
N TYR A 154 -9.48 -8.07 -19.52
CA TYR A 154 -10.02 -7.39 -18.34
C TYR A 154 -9.01 -6.47 -17.64
N TYR A 155 -7.71 -6.72 -17.79
CA TYR A 155 -6.68 -6.04 -17.00
C TYR A 155 -5.54 -5.43 -17.83
N GLY A 156 -5.50 -5.67 -19.11
CA GLY A 156 -4.48 -5.17 -20.06
C GLY A 156 -4.72 -3.78 -20.63
#